data_dafadfc68948166d37eb5ad49d52b85c
#
_entry.id   dafadfc68948166d37eb5ad49d52b85c
#
_cell.length_a   1.000
_cell.length_b   1.000
_cell.length_c   1.000
_cell.angle_alpha   90.00
_cell.angle_beta   90.00
_cell.angle_gamma   90.00
#
_symmetry.space_group_name_H-M   'P 1'
#
loop_
_entity.id
_entity.type
_entity.pdbx_description
1 polymer ?
#
loop_
_entity_poly.entity_id
_entity_poly.type
_entity_poly.pdbx_seq_one_letter_code
_entity_poly.pdbx_strand_id
1 'polypeptide(L)'
;TMQYHPTGAAFPEQILGLLVTEKVRGLGAQVLNAEGRQFVFPRETRDAESAAIIREVKERHLGVRTPSGMEGVWLDSPLIDLIHGPGTVQRELPAMVRQFARFDIDIVRETMLVYPTLHYQNGGIAIRPDGSTDISNLFVAGEASGGVHGRNRLMGNSLLDVVVYGRRAGRAAAERAKAV
;
A
#
# COMPACT_ATOMS: atom_id res chain seq x y z
N THR A 1 -4.38 5.97 13.78
CA THR A 1 -4.63 4.62 13.21
C THR A 1 -3.58 4.32 12.15
N MET A 2 -2.88 3.20 12.28
CA MET A 2 -1.94 2.74 11.25
C MET A 2 -2.70 2.07 10.10
N GLN A 3 -2.41 2.45 8.87
CA GLN A 3 -2.91 1.78 7.68
C GLN A 3 -1.86 0.78 7.19
N TYR A 4 -2.25 -0.47 7.05
CA TYR A 4 -1.46 -1.47 6.35
C TYR A 4 -1.72 -1.41 4.85
N HIS A 5 -0.69 -1.69 4.06
CA HIS A 5 -0.85 -2.07 2.66
C HIS A 5 -0.89 -3.60 2.59
N PRO A 6 -1.93 -4.21 2.03
CA PRO A 6 -2.10 -5.66 2.09
C PRO A 6 -1.02 -6.44 1.34
N THR A 7 -0.43 -5.83 0.30
CA THR A 7 0.51 -6.48 -0.59
C THR A 7 1.91 -5.85 -0.53
N GLY A 8 2.59 -5.98 0.61
CA GLY A 8 4.03 -5.81 0.70
C GLY A 8 4.73 -7.10 0.27
N ALA A 9 5.85 -7.04 -0.46
CA ALA A 9 6.62 -8.23 -0.83
C ALA A 9 7.10 -8.96 0.43
N ALA A 10 6.83 -10.27 0.52
CA ALA A 10 7.30 -11.13 1.60
C ALA A 10 8.49 -11.99 1.17
N PHE A 11 8.78 -12.02 -0.12
CA PHE A 11 9.92 -12.69 -0.75
C PHE A 11 10.26 -11.99 -2.08
N PRO A 12 11.54 -11.92 -2.48
CA PRO A 12 12.72 -12.33 -1.73
C PRO A 12 13.08 -11.35 -0.59
N GLU A 13 13.98 -11.74 0.31
CA GLU A 13 14.33 -10.96 1.51
C GLU A 13 14.86 -9.56 1.20
N GLN A 14 15.55 -9.39 0.07
CA GLN A 14 16.13 -8.11 -0.35
C GLN A 14 15.09 -7.03 -0.63
N ILE A 15 13.84 -7.43 -0.89
CA ILE A 15 12.72 -6.51 -1.15
C ILE A 15 11.59 -6.66 -0.13
N LEU A 16 11.89 -7.25 1.03
CA LEU A 16 10.90 -7.41 2.09
C LEU A 16 10.21 -6.09 2.45
N GLY A 17 8.88 -6.10 2.45
CA GLY A 17 8.06 -4.92 2.72
C GLY A 17 7.90 -3.94 1.56
N LEU A 18 8.57 -4.19 0.42
CA LEU A 18 8.39 -3.37 -0.77
C LEU A 18 6.95 -3.44 -1.27
N LEU A 19 6.37 -2.28 -1.57
CA LEU A 19 4.97 -2.21 -1.97
C LEU A 19 4.75 -2.78 -3.37
N VAL A 20 3.94 -3.82 -3.46
CA VAL A 20 3.34 -4.27 -4.72
C VAL A 20 2.11 -3.39 -4.97
N THR A 21 2.12 -2.70 -6.11
CA THR A 21 1.06 -1.72 -6.43
C THR A 21 -0.33 -2.35 -6.40
N GLU A 22 -1.31 -1.62 -5.88
CA GLU A 22 -2.73 -2.02 -5.87
C GLU A 22 -3.29 -2.31 -7.27
N LYS A 23 -2.67 -1.75 -8.32
CA LYS A 23 -3.04 -2.00 -9.71
C LYS A 23 -2.99 -3.50 -10.07
N VAL A 24 -2.11 -4.29 -9.45
CA VAL A 24 -2.02 -5.74 -9.64
C VAL A 24 -3.36 -6.41 -9.31
N ARG A 25 -3.91 -6.10 -8.13
CA ARG A 25 -5.23 -6.60 -7.70
C ARG A 25 -6.37 -5.99 -8.50
N GLY A 26 -6.24 -4.71 -8.86
CA GLY A 26 -7.19 -4.00 -9.72
C GLY A 26 -7.36 -4.65 -11.11
N LEU A 27 -6.29 -5.26 -11.63
CA LEU A 27 -6.28 -6.02 -12.88
C LEU A 27 -6.79 -7.46 -12.72
N GLY A 28 -7.12 -7.90 -11.51
CA GLY A 28 -7.75 -9.19 -11.27
C GLY A 28 -6.85 -10.26 -10.64
N ALA A 29 -5.61 -9.94 -10.27
CA ALA A 29 -4.79 -10.87 -9.50
C ALA A 29 -5.48 -11.25 -8.19
N GLN A 30 -5.56 -12.55 -7.91
CA GLN A 30 -6.21 -13.09 -6.72
C GLN A 30 -5.20 -13.29 -5.59
N VAL A 31 -5.71 -13.18 -4.35
CA VAL A 31 -4.94 -13.49 -3.13
C VAL A 31 -5.26 -14.92 -2.72
N LEU A 32 -4.24 -15.80 -2.75
CA LEU A 32 -4.38 -17.23 -2.51
C LEU A 32 -3.57 -17.66 -1.28
N ASN A 33 -4.11 -18.57 -0.51
CA ASN A 33 -3.41 -19.20 0.61
C ASN A 33 -2.42 -20.30 0.14
N ALA A 34 -1.78 -20.98 1.08
CA ALA A 34 -0.84 -22.07 0.78
C ALA A 34 -1.46 -23.27 0.03
N GLU A 35 -2.79 -23.44 0.12
CA GLU A 35 -3.54 -24.47 -0.62
C GLU A 35 -3.99 -24.02 -2.01
N GLY A 36 -3.64 -22.81 -2.43
CA GLY A 36 -4.07 -22.21 -3.71
C GLY A 36 -5.52 -21.75 -3.72
N ARG A 37 -6.15 -21.58 -2.56
CA ARG A 37 -7.54 -21.14 -2.45
C ARG A 37 -7.62 -19.65 -2.23
N GLN A 38 -8.49 -18.97 -2.98
CA GLN A 38 -8.86 -17.58 -2.71
C GLN A 38 -9.67 -17.51 -1.40
N PHE A 39 -9.30 -16.62 -0.49
CA PHE A 39 -9.92 -16.45 0.82
C PHE A 39 -10.42 -15.02 1.08
N VAL A 40 -10.10 -14.06 0.22
CA VAL A 40 -10.52 -12.68 0.29
C VAL A 40 -10.77 -12.12 -1.11
N PHE A 41 -11.70 -11.18 -1.23
CA PHE A 41 -11.94 -10.51 -2.51
C PHE A 41 -10.79 -9.55 -2.82
N PRO A 42 -10.17 -9.60 -4.02
CA PRO A 42 -8.93 -8.86 -4.32
C PRO A 42 -9.10 -7.34 -4.40
N ARG A 43 -10.31 -6.82 -4.38
CA ARG A 43 -10.62 -5.38 -4.36
C ARG A 43 -11.31 -4.92 -3.08
N GLU A 44 -11.13 -5.69 -2.00
CA GLU A 44 -11.53 -5.23 -0.67
C GLU A 44 -10.74 -4.01 -0.23
N THR A 45 -11.24 -3.33 0.80
CA THR A 45 -10.51 -2.22 1.41
C THR A 45 -9.20 -2.72 2.04
N ARG A 46 -8.20 -1.87 2.12
CA ARG A 46 -6.86 -2.25 2.61
C ARG A 46 -6.86 -2.85 4.00
N ASP A 47 -7.69 -2.34 4.89
CA ASP A 47 -7.85 -2.83 6.25
C ASP A 47 -8.52 -4.21 6.29
N ALA A 48 -9.59 -4.41 5.53
CA ALA A 48 -10.29 -5.69 5.45
C ALA A 48 -9.40 -6.79 4.84
N GLU A 49 -8.72 -6.48 3.73
CA GLU A 49 -7.82 -7.42 3.07
C GLU A 49 -6.59 -7.74 3.93
N SER A 50 -5.97 -6.72 4.56
CA SER A 50 -4.84 -6.95 5.47
C SER A 50 -5.23 -7.81 6.66
N ALA A 51 -6.40 -7.56 7.25
CA ALA A 51 -6.92 -8.38 8.35
C ALA A 51 -7.19 -9.82 7.90
N ALA A 52 -7.74 -10.03 6.71
CA ALA A 52 -7.97 -11.36 6.15
C ALA A 52 -6.65 -12.12 5.95
N ILE A 53 -5.62 -11.47 5.38
CA ILE A 53 -4.30 -12.09 5.18
C ILE A 53 -3.65 -12.45 6.54
N ILE A 54 -3.68 -11.54 7.51
CA ILE A 54 -3.12 -11.80 8.84
C ILE A 54 -3.83 -12.99 9.49
N ARG A 55 -5.15 -13.05 9.40
CA ARG A 55 -5.95 -14.17 9.93
C ARG A 55 -5.61 -15.48 9.24
N GLU A 56 -5.51 -15.48 7.90
CA GLU A 56 -5.19 -16.67 7.12
C GLU A 56 -3.82 -17.24 7.49
N VAL A 57 -2.83 -16.36 7.68
CA VAL A 57 -1.47 -16.77 8.04
C VAL A 57 -1.36 -17.15 9.53
N LYS A 58 -1.85 -16.30 10.44
CA LYS A 58 -1.56 -16.44 11.89
C LYS A 58 -2.56 -17.29 12.65
N GLU A 59 -3.83 -17.29 12.27
CA GLU A 59 -4.87 -18.04 12.98
C GLU A 59 -5.17 -19.37 12.28
N ARG A 60 -5.22 -19.38 10.94
CA ARG A 60 -5.52 -20.59 10.15
C ARG A 60 -4.29 -21.40 9.78
N HIS A 61 -3.09 -20.81 9.93
CA HIS A 61 -1.81 -21.43 9.56
C HIS A 61 -1.73 -21.88 8.10
N LEU A 62 -2.40 -21.16 7.21
CA LEU A 62 -2.43 -21.39 5.75
C LEU A 62 -1.54 -20.41 4.98
N GLY A 63 -0.55 -19.83 5.66
CA GLY A 63 0.51 -19.02 5.04
C GLY A 63 1.58 -19.89 4.38
N VAL A 64 2.24 -19.32 3.37
CA VAL A 64 3.42 -19.88 2.72
C VAL A 64 4.65 -19.41 3.45
N ARG A 65 5.48 -20.32 3.93
CA ARG A 65 6.68 -19.99 4.69
C ARG A 65 7.90 -19.91 3.79
N THR A 66 8.68 -18.82 3.94
CA THR A 66 9.97 -18.64 3.25
C THR A 66 11.11 -19.32 4.00
N PRO A 67 12.27 -19.50 3.36
CA PRO A 67 13.48 -20.02 4.03
C PRO A 67 13.92 -19.19 5.24
N SER A 68 13.71 -17.88 5.24
CA SER A 68 14.00 -16.97 6.36
C SER A 68 12.98 -17.05 7.51
N GLY A 69 11.92 -17.83 7.35
CA GLY A 69 10.85 -17.95 8.33
C GLY A 69 9.77 -16.87 8.23
N MET A 70 9.87 -15.96 7.26
CA MET A 70 8.75 -15.07 6.92
C MET A 70 7.59 -15.91 6.38
N GLU A 71 6.37 -15.46 6.63
CA GLU A 71 5.16 -16.08 6.11
C GLU A 71 4.38 -15.08 5.27
N GLY A 72 3.77 -15.53 4.19
CA GLY A 72 2.96 -14.71 3.30
C GLY A 72 1.87 -15.50 2.61
N VAL A 73 1.20 -14.85 1.68
CA VAL A 73 0.18 -15.43 0.80
C VAL A 73 0.56 -15.18 -0.65
N TRP A 74 0.06 -15.99 -1.57
CA TRP A 74 0.30 -15.79 -2.99
C TRP A 74 -0.57 -14.66 -3.55
N LEU A 75 0.03 -13.82 -4.39
CA LEU A 75 -0.67 -12.88 -5.25
C LEU A 75 -0.50 -13.38 -6.70
N ASP A 76 -1.58 -13.86 -7.29
CA ASP A 76 -1.61 -14.52 -8.60
C ASP A 76 -1.60 -13.50 -9.74
N SER A 77 -0.43 -12.97 -10.06
CA SER A 77 -0.23 -12.04 -11.18
C SER A 77 -0.38 -12.69 -12.55
N PRO A 78 -0.01 -13.98 -12.80
CA PRO A 78 -0.26 -14.65 -14.08
C PRO A 78 -1.74 -14.67 -14.48
N LEU A 79 -2.66 -14.72 -13.54
CA LEU A 79 -4.09 -14.68 -13.81
C LEU A 79 -4.52 -13.43 -14.60
N ILE A 80 -3.79 -12.32 -14.49
CA ILE A 80 -4.07 -11.09 -15.23
C ILE A 80 -4.00 -11.33 -16.74
N ASP A 81 -2.97 -12.03 -17.21
CA ASP A 81 -2.84 -12.35 -18.65
C ASP A 81 -3.92 -13.35 -19.12
N LEU A 82 -4.39 -14.22 -18.24
CA LEU A 82 -5.52 -15.12 -18.55
C LEU A 82 -6.84 -14.35 -18.69
N ILE A 83 -7.05 -13.30 -17.88
CA ILE A 83 -8.28 -12.48 -17.91
C ILE A 83 -8.27 -11.51 -19.10
N HIS A 84 -7.16 -10.82 -19.32
CA HIS A 84 -7.08 -9.67 -20.22
C HIS A 84 -6.28 -9.93 -21.52
N GLY A 85 -5.75 -11.12 -21.68
CA GLY A 85 -4.92 -11.53 -22.81
C GLY A 85 -3.42 -11.41 -22.54
N PRO A 86 -2.61 -12.19 -23.27
CA PRO A 86 -1.16 -12.25 -23.12
C PRO A 86 -0.48 -10.87 -23.23
N GLY A 87 0.55 -10.64 -22.40
CA GLY A 87 1.35 -9.41 -22.38
C GLY A 87 0.72 -8.26 -21.59
N THR A 88 -0.43 -8.45 -20.97
CA THR A 88 -1.07 -7.42 -20.15
C THR A 88 -0.23 -7.09 -18.91
N VAL A 89 0.32 -8.09 -18.22
CA VAL A 89 1.20 -7.88 -17.07
C VAL A 89 2.41 -7.01 -17.46
N GLN A 90 3.06 -7.31 -18.57
CA GLN A 90 4.22 -6.56 -19.06
C GLN A 90 3.87 -5.12 -19.43
N ARG A 91 2.75 -4.92 -20.09
CA ARG A 91 2.28 -3.59 -20.54
C ARG A 91 1.79 -2.72 -19.41
N GLU A 92 0.99 -3.28 -18.50
CA GLU A 92 0.31 -2.53 -17.44
C GLU A 92 1.13 -2.39 -16.16
N LEU A 93 2.10 -3.29 -15.93
CA LEU A 93 2.91 -3.38 -14.71
C LEU A 93 4.42 -3.37 -14.98
N PRO A 94 4.94 -2.56 -15.93
CA PRO A 94 6.34 -2.65 -16.36
C PRO A 94 7.33 -2.39 -15.23
N ALA A 95 6.98 -1.57 -14.25
CA ALA A 95 7.83 -1.32 -13.10
C ALA A 95 7.94 -2.55 -12.18
N MET A 96 6.83 -3.25 -11.95
CA MET A 96 6.82 -4.48 -11.15
C MET A 96 7.60 -5.60 -11.85
N VAL A 97 7.40 -5.78 -13.17
CA VAL A 97 8.15 -6.76 -13.97
C VAL A 97 9.65 -6.52 -13.80
N ARG A 98 10.13 -5.30 -14.06
CA ARG A 98 11.56 -4.98 -13.91
C ARG A 98 12.09 -5.15 -12.49
N GLN A 99 11.26 -4.89 -11.50
CA GLN A 99 11.65 -4.96 -10.10
C GLN A 99 11.86 -6.40 -9.63
N PHE A 100 10.92 -7.28 -9.93
CA PHE A 100 10.98 -8.69 -9.56
C PHE A 100 11.99 -9.47 -10.42
N ALA A 101 12.15 -9.10 -11.70
CA ALA A 101 13.16 -9.71 -12.59
C ALA A 101 14.60 -9.54 -12.10
N ARG A 102 14.90 -8.54 -11.26
CA ARG A 102 16.23 -8.39 -10.64
C ARG A 102 16.56 -9.51 -9.64
N PHE A 103 15.58 -10.29 -9.27
CA PHE A 103 15.68 -11.39 -8.31
C PHE A 103 15.24 -12.72 -8.96
N ASP A 104 15.31 -12.79 -10.30
CA ASP A 104 14.96 -13.96 -11.08
C ASP A 104 13.51 -14.44 -10.89
N ILE A 105 12.59 -13.51 -10.56
CA ILE A 105 11.15 -13.77 -10.44
C ILE A 105 10.44 -13.19 -11.65
N ASP A 106 9.83 -14.05 -12.46
CA ASP A 106 9.00 -13.66 -13.59
C ASP A 106 7.52 -13.58 -13.20
N ILE A 107 7.07 -12.42 -12.79
CA ILE A 107 5.67 -12.21 -12.35
C ILE A 107 4.62 -12.38 -13.46
N VAL A 108 5.02 -12.59 -14.71
CA VAL A 108 4.13 -12.98 -15.81
C VAL A 108 3.77 -14.47 -15.70
N ARG A 109 4.68 -15.29 -15.15
CA ARG A 109 4.56 -16.75 -15.07
C ARG A 109 4.46 -17.27 -13.65
N GLU A 110 4.92 -16.50 -12.69
CA GLU A 110 5.04 -16.87 -11.29
C GLU A 110 4.22 -15.93 -10.39
N THR A 111 3.64 -16.47 -9.35
CA THR A 111 2.95 -15.70 -8.31
C THR A 111 3.96 -14.94 -7.46
N MET A 112 3.56 -13.77 -6.96
CA MET A 112 4.34 -13.03 -5.96
C MET A 112 3.95 -13.47 -4.54
N LEU A 113 4.92 -13.58 -3.64
CA LEU A 113 4.64 -13.78 -2.22
C LEU A 113 4.51 -12.42 -1.54
N VAL A 114 3.38 -12.20 -0.86
CA VAL A 114 3.04 -10.91 -0.24
C VAL A 114 2.55 -11.08 1.19
N TYR A 115 2.74 -10.03 2.01
CA TYR A 115 2.21 -9.93 3.36
C TYR A 115 1.91 -8.45 3.69
N PRO A 116 0.93 -8.16 4.56
CA PRO A 116 0.62 -6.80 4.97
C PRO A 116 1.82 -6.08 5.57
N THR A 117 2.12 -4.88 5.06
CA THR A 117 3.20 -4.03 5.56
C THR A 117 2.67 -2.68 6.03
N LEU A 118 3.35 -2.07 6.99
CA LEU A 118 3.04 -0.72 7.45
C LEU A 118 3.20 0.26 6.28
N HIS A 119 2.22 1.12 6.09
CA HIS A 119 2.18 1.97 4.90
C HIS A 119 1.92 3.44 5.19
N TYR A 120 0.93 3.77 6.01
CA TYR A 120 0.50 5.15 6.22
C TYR A 120 -0.02 5.37 7.62
N GLN A 121 0.40 6.48 8.23
CA GLN A 121 -0.11 6.95 9.51
C GLN A 121 -1.38 7.78 9.28
N ASN A 122 -2.54 7.27 9.69
CA ASN A 122 -3.76 8.07 9.72
C ASN A 122 -3.87 8.77 11.07
N GLY A 123 -3.90 10.09 11.04
CA GLY A 123 -3.86 10.92 12.22
C GLY A 123 -2.47 11.52 12.44
N GLY A 124 -2.43 12.55 13.25
CA GLY A 124 -1.24 13.35 13.47
C GLY A 124 -1.60 14.63 14.19
N ILE A 125 -0.88 15.70 13.94
CA ILE A 125 -1.12 17.01 14.52
C ILE A 125 -2.43 17.58 13.95
N ALA A 126 -3.34 18.01 14.83
CA ALA A 126 -4.59 18.64 14.41
C ALA A 126 -4.31 19.97 13.69
N ILE A 127 -4.91 20.12 12.51
CA ILE A 127 -4.73 21.30 11.67
C ILE A 127 -6.06 22.00 11.37
N ARG A 128 -5.98 23.30 11.10
CA ARG A 128 -7.06 24.10 10.52
C ARG A 128 -7.02 24.02 8.99
N PRO A 129 -8.05 24.50 8.28
CA PRO A 129 -8.10 24.45 6.83
C PRO A 129 -6.92 25.11 6.09
N ASP A 130 -6.21 26.01 6.74
CA ASP A 130 -5.01 26.69 6.25
C ASP A 130 -3.70 25.99 6.60
N GLY A 131 -3.76 24.86 7.34
CA GLY A 131 -2.61 24.13 7.80
C GLY A 131 -2.01 24.64 9.12
N SER A 132 -2.56 25.68 9.73
CA SER A 132 -2.13 26.16 11.05
C SER A 132 -2.54 25.19 12.16
N THR A 133 -1.80 25.23 13.29
CA THR A 133 -2.06 24.42 14.48
C THR A 133 -2.47 25.31 15.66
N ASP A 134 -2.71 24.70 16.81
CA ASP A 134 -2.95 25.43 18.07
C ASP A 134 -1.66 26.10 18.64
N ILE A 135 -0.52 25.69 18.12
CA ILE A 135 0.78 26.29 18.46
C ILE A 135 1.04 27.43 17.49
N SER A 136 1.28 28.64 18.04
CA SER A 136 1.58 29.82 17.23
C SER A 136 2.80 29.60 16.35
N ASN A 137 2.70 30.00 15.07
CA ASN A 137 3.76 29.89 14.05
C ASN A 137 4.12 28.45 13.65
N LEU A 138 3.34 27.44 14.07
CA LEU A 138 3.50 26.06 13.60
C LEU A 138 2.43 25.72 12.57
N PHE A 139 2.89 25.31 11.40
CA PHE A 139 2.06 24.87 10.28
C PHE A 139 2.44 23.44 9.91
N VAL A 140 1.45 22.62 9.57
CA VAL A 140 1.65 21.20 9.26
C VAL A 140 0.86 20.80 8.03
N ALA A 141 1.43 19.92 7.20
CA ALA A 141 0.78 19.36 6.01
C ALA A 141 1.27 17.94 5.74
N GLY A 142 0.50 17.19 4.95
CA GLY A 142 0.82 15.83 4.55
C GLY A 142 0.59 14.80 5.68
N GLU A 143 1.29 13.69 5.65
CA GLU A 143 1.07 12.56 6.57
C GLU A 143 1.22 12.92 8.05
N ALA A 144 2.00 13.96 8.38
CA ALA A 144 2.14 14.44 9.76
C ALA A 144 0.88 15.11 10.30
N SER A 145 -0.07 15.52 9.42
CA SER A 145 -1.31 16.15 9.81
C SER A 145 -2.42 15.13 10.12
N GLY A 146 -3.28 15.47 11.07
CA GLY A 146 -4.45 14.70 11.45
C GLY A 146 -5.77 15.32 10.97
N GLY A 147 -6.83 14.49 10.92
CA GLY A 147 -8.20 14.95 10.65
C GLY A 147 -8.62 14.94 9.18
N VAL A 148 -7.70 14.78 8.23
CA VAL A 148 -8.01 14.84 6.79
C VAL A 148 -8.58 13.53 6.25
N HIS A 149 -8.03 12.39 6.65
CA HIS A 149 -8.31 11.09 6.03
C HIS A 149 -9.14 10.13 6.90
N GLY A 150 -9.54 10.54 8.09
CA GLY A 150 -10.26 9.67 9.02
C GLY A 150 -9.41 8.47 9.45
N ARG A 151 -10.01 7.28 9.47
CA ARG A 151 -9.36 6.06 9.97
C ARG A 151 -8.63 5.26 8.90
N ASN A 152 -8.97 5.45 7.63
CA ASN A 152 -8.45 4.66 6.51
C ASN A 152 -8.41 5.51 5.23
N ARG A 153 -7.22 5.99 4.88
CA ARG A 153 -7.02 6.85 3.73
C ARG A 153 -7.27 6.10 2.41
N LEU A 154 -8.00 6.72 1.50
CA LEU A 154 -8.19 6.22 0.14
C LEU A 154 -6.90 6.34 -0.69
N MET A 155 -6.71 5.40 -1.62
CA MET A 155 -5.57 5.39 -2.54
C MET A 155 -5.44 6.71 -3.30
N GLY A 156 -4.21 7.21 -3.44
CA GLY A 156 -3.89 8.47 -4.13
C GLY A 156 -4.05 9.74 -3.30
N ASN A 157 -4.92 9.73 -2.28
CA ASN A 157 -5.24 10.93 -1.52
C ASN A 157 -4.07 11.48 -0.69
N SER A 158 -3.04 10.68 -0.40
CA SER A 158 -1.84 11.21 0.28
C SER A 158 -1.09 12.23 -0.57
N LEU A 159 -0.98 12.01 -1.88
CA LEU A 159 -0.35 12.98 -2.79
C LEU A 159 -1.19 14.26 -2.93
N LEU A 160 -2.52 14.12 -2.98
CA LEU A 160 -3.43 15.28 -2.97
C LEU A 160 -3.28 16.08 -1.69
N ASP A 161 -3.22 15.42 -0.55
CA ASP A 161 -3.02 16.04 0.75
C ASP A 161 -1.69 16.84 0.78
N VAL A 162 -0.58 16.20 0.43
CA VAL A 162 0.74 16.85 0.37
C VAL A 162 0.72 18.11 -0.50
N VAL A 163 0.11 18.04 -1.70
CA VAL A 163 0.05 19.17 -2.63
C VAL A 163 -0.89 20.28 -2.14
N VAL A 164 -2.10 19.91 -1.73
CA VAL A 164 -3.15 20.90 -1.35
C VAL A 164 -2.79 21.56 -0.03
N TYR A 165 -2.54 20.77 1.02
CA TYR A 165 -2.22 21.34 2.34
C TYR A 165 -0.82 21.90 2.42
N GLY A 166 0.17 21.36 1.70
CA GLY A 166 1.49 21.95 1.57
C GLY A 166 1.42 23.37 1.00
N ARG A 167 0.60 23.58 -0.05
CA ARG A 167 0.35 24.90 -0.61
C ARG A 167 -0.36 25.85 0.37
N ARG A 168 -1.39 25.36 1.07
CA ARG A 168 -2.15 26.16 2.05
C ARG A 168 -1.28 26.56 3.24
N ALA A 169 -0.61 25.61 3.85
CA ALA A 169 0.30 25.84 4.97
C ALA A 169 1.44 26.80 4.61
N GLY A 170 2.05 26.61 3.42
CA GLY A 170 3.11 27.50 2.94
C GLY A 170 2.66 28.93 2.72
N ARG A 171 1.45 29.14 2.19
CA ARG A 171 0.86 30.50 2.05
C ARG A 171 0.58 31.13 3.42
N ALA A 172 -0.09 30.43 4.31
CA ALA A 172 -0.42 30.93 5.64
C ALA A 172 0.85 31.25 6.45
N ALA A 173 1.89 30.41 6.36
CA ALA A 173 3.17 30.68 6.99
C ALA A 173 3.85 31.93 6.43
N ALA A 174 3.84 32.13 5.10
CA ALA A 174 4.40 33.31 4.47
C ALA A 174 3.64 34.59 4.83
N GLU A 175 2.31 34.55 4.92
CA GLU A 175 1.48 35.70 5.36
C GLU A 175 1.78 36.01 6.84
N ARG A 176 1.90 35.00 7.67
CA ARG A 176 2.25 35.17 9.09
C ARG A 176 3.62 35.81 9.28
N ALA A 177 4.62 35.38 8.50
CA ALA A 177 5.98 35.90 8.57
C ALA A 177 6.08 37.39 8.18
N LYS A 178 5.16 37.87 7.30
CA LYS A 178 5.10 39.29 6.93
C LYS A 178 4.43 40.18 7.98
N ALA A 179 3.67 39.58 8.89
CA ALA A 179 2.94 40.25 9.93
C ALA A 179 3.73 40.39 11.25
N VAL A 180 4.93 39.83 11.30
CA VAL A 180 5.89 39.91 12.41
C VAL A 180 7.01 40.84 12.01
#